data_ebe4c04ae7fde2a941bfa578b3cec0f6
#
_entry.id   ebe4c04ae7fde2a941bfa578b3cec0f6
#
_cell.length_a   1.000
_cell.length_b   1.000
_cell.length_c   1.000
_cell.angle_alpha   90.00
_cell.angle_beta   90.00
_cell.angle_gamma   90.00
#
_symmetry.space_group_name_H-M   'P 1'
#
loop_
_entity.id
_entity.type
_entity.pdbx_description
1 polymer ?
#
loop_
_entity_poly.entity_id
_entity_poly.type
_entity_poly.pdbx_seq_one_letter_code
_entity_poly.pdbx_strand_id
1 'polypeptide(L)'
;MYWISPNNYQVLAQETETDIEKKVLYSSKTKQIIKDNPNLITIHSHPDSFPPSIEDFNSNYENKYGLGIVITHSGIVYMYSSQEHIEPVYYKLKVDEYYLEGYNESESQIKALEYCMSHFDIYFKEVTCDARRGNGYVLRR
;
A
#
# COMPACT_ATOMS: atom_id res chain seq x y z
N MET A 1 2.48 5.56 10.26
CA MET A 1 1.56 4.48 9.89
C MET A 1 0.50 4.30 10.95
N TYR A 2 -0.71 4.05 10.53
CA TYR A 2 -1.86 3.84 11.40
C TYR A 2 -2.39 2.43 11.22
N TRP A 3 -2.82 1.82 12.31
CA TRP A 3 -3.52 0.54 12.31
C TRP A 3 -4.92 0.76 12.84
N ILE A 4 -5.91 0.42 12.04
CA ILE A 4 -7.31 0.77 12.26
C ILE A 4 -8.14 -0.51 12.35
N SER A 5 -9.04 -0.54 13.33
CA SER A 5 -9.97 -1.65 13.49
C SER A 5 -10.95 -1.73 12.30
N PRO A 6 -11.11 -2.89 11.66
CA PRO A 6 -12.09 -3.05 10.60
C PRO A 6 -13.54 -3.03 11.12
N ASN A 7 -13.73 -3.21 12.43
CA ASN A 7 -15.07 -3.33 13.02
C ASN A 7 -15.70 -1.96 13.33
N ASN A 8 -14.91 -1.01 13.84
CA ASN A 8 -15.40 0.29 14.27
C ASN A 8 -14.59 1.48 13.75
N TYR A 9 -13.58 1.22 12.92
CA TYR A 9 -12.70 2.22 12.30
C TYR A 9 -11.93 3.09 13.30
N GLN A 10 -11.74 2.60 14.52
CA GLN A 10 -10.91 3.29 15.50
C GLN A 10 -9.44 3.00 15.29
N VAL A 11 -8.60 4.00 15.51
CA VAL A 11 -7.15 3.85 15.46
C VAL A 11 -6.70 3.08 16.69
N LEU A 12 -6.15 1.89 16.48
CA LEU A 12 -5.65 1.03 17.55
C LEU A 12 -4.18 1.27 17.84
N ALA A 13 -3.41 1.68 16.85
CA ALA A 13 -1.99 1.97 16.99
C ALA A 13 -1.56 3.02 15.97
N GLN A 14 -0.51 3.75 16.33
CA GLN A 14 0.11 4.74 15.46
C GLN A 14 1.61 4.72 15.72
N GLU A 15 2.38 4.65 14.64
CA GLU A 15 3.82 4.79 14.70
C GLU A 15 4.24 5.86 13.70
N THR A 16 5.08 6.77 14.15
CA THR A 16 5.66 7.79 13.29
C THR A 16 6.99 7.27 12.80
N GLU A 17 7.19 7.34 11.50
CA GLU A 17 8.49 7.05 10.93
C GLU A 17 9.44 8.17 11.36
N THR A 18 10.21 7.90 12.39
CA THR A 18 11.28 8.79 12.80
C THR A 18 12.53 8.32 12.07
N ASP A 19 12.86 8.96 11.00
CA ASP A 19 14.15 8.81 10.46
C ASP A 19 14.39 7.81 9.38
N ILE A 20 15.15 8.24 8.61
CA ILE A 20 16.32 7.82 7.88
C ILE A 20 16.50 6.32 7.67
N GLU A 21 16.13 5.54 8.63
CA GLU A 21 16.19 4.11 8.56
C GLU A 21 14.82 3.60 8.15
N LYS A 22 14.73 3.16 6.95
CA LYS A 22 13.53 2.70 6.26
C LYS A 22 12.81 1.52 6.92
N LYS A 23 13.04 1.26 8.19
CA LYS A 23 12.35 0.22 8.94
C LYS A 23 11.67 0.85 10.11
N VAL A 24 10.35 0.86 10.07
CA VAL A 24 9.55 1.22 11.23
C VAL A 24 9.79 0.15 12.28
N LEU A 25 10.50 0.51 13.33
CA LEU A 25 10.63 -0.35 14.50
C LEU A 25 9.36 -0.19 15.31
N TYR A 26 8.46 -1.13 15.16
CA TYR A 26 7.21 -1.10 15.91
C TYR A 26 7.47 -1.33 17.39
N SER A 27 6.81 -0.55 18.24
CA SER A 27 6.84 -0.77 19.68
C SER A 27 6.26 -2.14 20.02
N SER A 28 6.60 -2.65 21.21
CA SER A 28 6.03 -3.92 21.69
C SER A 28 4.52 -3.88 21.78
N LYS A 29 3.96 -2.71 22.13
CA LYS A 29 2.51 -2.50 22.16
C LYS A 29 1.88 -2.65 20.78
N THR A 30 2.47 -2.03 19.76
CA THR A 30 1.98 -2.13 18.39
C THR A 30 2.08 -3.55 17.87
N LYS A 31 3.18 -4.23 18.13
CA LYS A 31 3.35 -5.64 17.74
C LYS A 31 2.27 -6.53 18.34
N GLN A 32 1.92 -6.28 19.60
CA GLN A 32 0.86 -7.04 20.28
C GLN A 32 -0.51 -6.78 19.66
N ILE A 33 -0.81 -5.52 19.33
CA ILE A 33 -2.06 -5.14 18.67
C ILE A 33 -2.17 -5.85 17.31
N ILE A 34 -1.10 -5.86 16.54
CA ILE A 34 -1.09 -6.55 15.24
C ILE A 34 -1.36 -8.03 15.42
N LYS A 35 -0.74 -8.65 16.41
CA LYS A 35 -0.91 -10.07 16.68
C LYS A 35 -2.32 -10.42 17.12
N ASP A 36 -2.93 -9.58 17.93
CA ASP A 36 -4.23 -9.86 18.54
C ASP A 36 -5.41 -9.47 17.66
N ASN A 37 -5.19 -8.70 16.59
CA ASN A 37 -6.27 -8.18 15.76
C ASN A 37 -6.03 -8.55 14.30
N PRO A 38 -6.70 -9.58 13.77
CA PRO A 38 -6.62 -9.89 12.35
C PRO A 38 -7.40 -8.87 11.52
N ASN A 39 -7.06 -8.79 10.25
CA ASN A 39 -7.76 -7.97 9.25
C ASN A 39 -7.70 -6.45 9.52
N LEU A 40 -6.66 -5.98 10.18
CA LEU A 40 -6.47 -4.55 10.40
C LEU A 40 -6.37 -3.80 9.06
N ILE A 41 -6.86 -2.56 9.08
CA ILE A 41 -6.64 -1.62 7.98
C ILE A 41 -5.39 -0.82 8.32
N THR A 42 -4.46 -0.74 7.38
CA THR A 42 -3.25 0.07 7.55
C THR A 42 -3.31 1.29 6.65
N ILE A 43 -2.82 2.43 7.15
CA ILE A 43 -2.72 3.66 6.36
C ILE A 43 -1.32 4.24 6.54
N HIS A 44 -0.64 4.53 5.44
CA HIS A 44 0.63 5.24 5.47
C HIS A 44 0.77 6.13 4.23
N SER A 45 1.73 7.03 4.26
CA SER A 45 1.98 7.97 3.17
C SER A 45 3.19 7.57 2.35
N HIS A 46 3.15 7.88 1.06
CA HIS A 46 4.28 7.77 0.16
C HIS A 46 4.61 9.14 -0.44
N PRO A 47 5.90 9.41 -0.72
CA PRO A 47 6.27 10.64 -1.42
C PRO A 47 5.78 10.63 -2.86
N ASP A 48 5.64 11.83 -3.41
CA ASP A 48 5.22 12.04 -4.79
C ASP A 48 3.94 11.26 -5.14
N SER A 49 3.99 10.46 -6.21
CA SER A 49 2.86 9.66 -6.69
C SER A 49 3.16 8.17 -6.67
N PHE A 50 4.12 7.72 -5.85
CA PHE A 50 4.53 6.32 -5.83
C PHE A 50 3.43 5.41 -5.28
N PRO A 51 3.13 4.32 -6.00
CA PRO A 51 2.16 3.32 -5.54
C PRO A 51 2.70 2.49 -4.38
N PRO A 52 1.88 1.59 -3.81
CA PRO A 52 2.37 0.66 -2.80
C PRO A 52 3.60 -0.12 -3.30
N SER A 53 4.56 -0.33 -2.42
CA SER A 53 5.76 -1.11 -2.73
C SER A 53 5.48 -2.60 -2.59
N ILE A 54 6.38 -3.41 -3.13
CA ILE A 54 6.26 -4.86 -2.97
C ILE A 54 6.38 -5.27 -1.50
N GLU A 55 7.17 -4.53 -0.73
CA GLU A 55 7.29 -4.73 0.71
C GLU A 55 5.97 -4.46 1.42
N ASP A 56 5.19 -3.49 0.95
CA ASP A 56 3.87 -3.21 1.49
C ASP A 56 2.93 -4.40 1.29
N PHE A 57 2.93 -4.99 0.09
CA PHE A 57 2.14 -6.18 -0.19
C PHE A 57 2.57 -7.36 0.66
N ASN A 58 3.86 -7.59 0.79
CA ASN A 58 4.37 -8.71 1.59
C ASN A 58 4.08 -8.51 3.07
N SER A 59 4.19 -7.29 3.58
CA SER A 59 3.81 -6.97 4.96
C SER A 59 2.32 -7.19 5.20
N ASN A 60 1.48 -6.81 4.23
CA ASN A 60 0.04 -7.05 4.30
C ASN A 60 -0.25 -8.55 4.47
N TYR A 61 0.40 -9.37 3.67
CA TYR A 61 0.24 -10.82 3.74
C TYR A 61 0.78 -11.40 5.06
N GLU A 62 2.01 -11.05 5.41
CA GLU A 62 2.70 -11.63 6.57
C GLU A 62 2.01 -11.29 7.90
N ASN A 63 1.48 -10.09 8.01
CA ASN A 63 0.80 -9.62 9.22
C ASN A 63 -0.72 -9.86 9.18
N LYS A 64 -1.22 -10.48 8.13
CA LYS A 64 -2.65 -10.78 7.95
C LYS A 64 -3.52 -9.53 8.02
N TYR A 65 -3.04 -8.43 7.47
CA TYR A 65 -3.86 -7.22 7.33
C TYR A 65 -4.97 -7.44 6.33
N GLY A 66 -6.12 -6.84 6.58
CA GLY A 66 -7.25 -6.95 5.65
C GLY A 66 -7.11 -6.02 4.45
N LEU A 67 -6.64 -4.80 4.69
CA LEU A 67 -6.55 -3.78 3.66
C LEU A 67 -5.42 -2.81 3.98
N GLY A 68 -4.63 -2.46 2.98
CA GLY A 68 -3.66 -1.39 3.06
C GLY A 68 -4.12 -0.18 2.25
N ILE A 69 -3.86 1.01 2.77
CA ILE A 69 -4.15 2.27 2.10
C ILE A 69 -2.87 3.10 2.09
N VAL A 70 -2.50 3.56 0.91
CA VAL A 70 -1.40 4.50 0.73
C VAL A 70 -1.98 5.83 0.25
N ILE A 71 -1.61 6.91 0.92
CA ILE A 71 -1.97 8.27 0.49
C ILE A 71 -0.67 8.94 0.05
N THR A 72 -0.61 9.34 -1.20
CA THR A 72 0.58 9.99 -1.75
C THR A 72 0.57 11.48 -1.45
N HIS A 73 1.75 12.09 -1.47
CA HIS A 73 1.88 13.54 -1.29
C HIS A 73 1.22 14.31 -2.44
N SER A 74 1.05 13.69 -3.59
CA SER A 74 0.32 14.29 -4.72
C SER A 74 -1.20 14.16 -4.63
N GLY A 75 -1.72 13.50 -3.59
CA GLY A 75 -3.15 13.34 -3.36
C GLY A 75 -3.78 12.10 -3.99
N ILE A 76 -2.98 11.21 -4.54
CA ILE A 76 -3.46 9.94 -5.05
C ILE A 76 -3.61 8.95 -3.90
N VAL A 77 -4.69 8.20 -3.88
CA VAL A 77 -4.95 7.17 -2.88
C VAL A 77 -4.93 5.81 -3.57
N TYR A 78 -4.20 4.87 -2.98
CA TYR A 78 -4.17 3.49 -3.44
C TYR A 78 -4.68 2.57 -2.35
N MET A 79 -5.42 1.53 -2.76
CA MET A 79 -5.84 0.42 -1.90
C MET A 79 -5.17 -0.85 -2.37
N TYR A 80 -4.73 -1.68 -1.45
CA TYR A 80 -4.02 -2.90 -1.79
C TYR A 80 -4.21 -3.98 -0.74
N SER A 81 -4.04 -5.22 -1.16
CA SER A 81 -3.95 -6.37 -0.27
C SER A 81 -3.22 -7.50 -0.97
N SER A 82 -2.72 -8.46 -0.21
CA SER A 82 -2.06 -9.62 -0.77
C SER A 82 -2.45 -10.89 -0.03
N GLN A 83 -2.69 -11.96 -0.79
CA GLN A 83 -2.96 -13.29 -0.25
C GLN A 83 -1.74 -14.21 -0.38
N GLU A 84 -0.62 -13.71 -0.88
CA GLU A 84 0.61 -14.50 -1.00
C GLU A 84 1.84 -13.59 -0.95
N HIS A 85 2.97 -14.21 -0.68
CA HIS A 85 4.27 -13.53 -0.68
C HIS A 85 4.78 -13.43 -2.11
N ILE A 86 5.32 -12.27 -2.48
CA ILE A 86 5.90 -12.05 -3.80
C ILE A 86 7.40 -11.79 -3.64
N GLU A 87 8.21 -12.53 -4.40
CA GLU A 87 9.65 -12.31 -4.41
C GLU A 87 9.97 -10.92 -4.98
N PRO A 88 10.66 -10.07 -4.22
CA PRO A 88 10.96 -8.70 -4.66
C PRO A 88 11.69 -8.63 -5.99
N VAL A 89 12.56 -9.59 -6.28
CA VAL A 89 13.32 -9.60 -7.54
C VAL A 89 12.42 -9.71 -8.75
N TYR A 90 11.34 -10.46 -8.65
CA TYR A 90 10.38 -10.63 -9.74
C TYR A 90 9.71 -9.30 -10.10
N TYR A 91 9.25 -8.59 -9.11
CA TYR A 91 8.65 -7.27 -9.30
C TYR A 91 9.68 -6.28 -9.86
N LYS A 92 10.88 -6.25 -9.29
CA LYS A 92 11.94 -5.34 -9.74
C LYS A 92 12.30 -5.53 -11.21
N LEU A 93 12.38 -6.77 -11.66
CA LEU A 93 12.66 -7.05 -13.07
C LEU A 93 11.57 -6.48 -13.98
N LYS A 94 10.32 -6.53 -13.56
CA LYS A 94 9.22 -5.97 -14.33
C LYS A 94 9.26 -4.43 -14.32
N VAL A 95 9.56 -3.81 -13.20
CA VAL A 95 9.75 -2.36 -13.15
C VAL A 95 10.85 -1.91 -14.11
N ASP A 96 11.99 -2.58 -14.08
CA ASP A 96 13.12 -2.27 -14.95
C ASP A 96 12.76 -2.44 -16.43
N GLU A 97 12.01 -3.48 -16.75
CA GLU A 97 11.56 -3.74 -18.13
C GLU A 97 10.68 -2.58 -18.64
N TYR A 98 9.71 -2.14 -17.88
CA TYR A 98 8.86 -1.01 -18.26
C TYR A 98 9.63 0.30 -18.32
N TYR A 99 10.56 0.52 -17.39
CA TYR A 99 11.41 1.70 -17.42
C TYR A 99 12.23 1.77 -18.70
N LEU A 100 12.76 0.65 -19.15
CA LEU A 100 13.51 0.58 -20.41
C LEU A 100 12.61 0.81 -21.64
N GLU A 101 11.32 0.57 -21.53
CA GLU A 101 10.37 0.88 -22.60
C GLU A 101 10.03 2.38 -22.68
N GLY A 102 10.48 3.18 -21.74
CA GLY A 102 10.31 4.64 -21.75
C GLY A 102 9.33 5.20 -20.73
N TYR A 103 8.74 4.36 -19.89
CA TYR A 103 7.88 4.84 -18.81
C TYR A 103 8.72 5.47 -17.69
N ASN A 104 8.15 6.45 -16.98
CA ASN A 104 8.84 6.99 -15.82
C ASN A 104 8.78 6.00 -14.65
N GLU A 105 9.45 6.33 -13.55
CA GLU A 105 9.56 5.42 -12.41
C GLU A 105 8.20 5.05 -11.82
N SER A 106 7.35 6.03 -11.58
CA SER A 106 6.01 5.80 -11.01
C SER A 106 5.14 4.96 -11.95
N GLU A 107 5.13 5.28 -13.23
CA GLU A 107 4.37 4.53 -14.23
C GLU A 107 4.87 3.09 -14.37
N SER A 108 6.19 2.91 -14.33
CA SER A 108 6.80 1.58 -14.40
C SER A 108 6.39 0.71 -13.21
N GLN A 109 6.33 1.30 -12.02
CA GLN A 109 5.88 0.60 -10.82
C GLN A 109 4.40 0.22 -10.93
N ILE A 110 3.54 1.11 -11.39
CA ILE A 110 2.11 0.84 -11.56
C ILE A 110 1.92 -0.30 -12.57
N LYS A 111 2.61 -0.25 -13.70
CA LYS A 111 2.50 -1.31 -14.71
C LYS A 111 3.01 -2.65 -14.20
N ALA A 112 4.08 -2.65 -13.42
CA ALA A 112 4.60 -3.86 -12.81
C ALA A 112 3.61 -4.45 -11.80
N LEU A 113 2.92 -3.61 -11.03
CA LEU A 113 1.87 -4.07 -10.12
C LEU A 113 0.67 -4.64 -10.86
N GLU A 114 0.25 -4.01 -11.94
CA GLU A 114 -0.82 -4.54 -12.78
C GLU A 114 -0.45 -5.91 -13.37
N TYR A 115 0.79 -6.07 -13.80
CA TYR A 115 1.31 -7.35 -14.23
C TYR A 115 1.27 -8.39 -13.11
N CYS A 116 1.74 -8.02 -11.93
CA CYS A 116 1.71 -8.91 -10.77
C CYS A 116 0.28 -9.28 -10.39
N MET A 117 -0.65 -8.36 -10.48
CA MET A 117 -2.06 -8.61 -10.18
C MET A 117 -2.69 -9.65 -11.12
N SER A 118 -2.19 -9.76 -12.35
CA SER A 118 -2.66 -10.76 -13.30
C SER A 118 -2.02 -12.14 -13.10
N HIS A 119 -0.95 -12.25 -12.29
CA HIS A 119 -0.19 -13.49 -12.10
C HIS A 119 -0.18 -13.98 -10.66
N PHE A 120 -0.47 -13.12 -9.69
CA PHE A 120 -0.46 -13.44 -8.28
C PHE A 120 -1.77 -13.01 -7.63
N ASP A 121 -2.06 -13.58 -6.48
CA ASP A 121 -3.28 -13.26 -5.73
C ASP A 121 -3.07 -11.98 -4.89
N ILE A 122 -2.94 -10.87 -5.58
CA ILE A 122 -2.86 -9.54 -4.98
C ILE A 122 -3.96 -8.65 -5.54
N TYR A 123 -4.34 -7.66 -4.75
CA TYR A 123 -5.29 -6.63 -5.15
C TYR A 123 -4.61 -5.27 -5.10
N PHE A 124 -4.85 -4.47 -6.12
CA PHE A 124 -4.31 -3.12 -6.23
C PHE A 124 -5.30 -2.25 -6.98
N LYS A 125 -5.59 -1.09 -6.43
CA LYS A 125 -6.51 -0.14 -7.05
C LYS A 125 -6.12 1.29 -6.71
N GLU A 126 -6.09 2.14 -7.74
CA GLU A 126 -6.03 3.58 -7.56
C GLU A 126 -7.45 4.09 -7.27
N VAL A 127 -7.57 4.86 -6.19
CA VAL A 127 -8.83 5.50 -5.79
C VAL A 127 -8.60 6.99 -5.84
N THR A 128 -9.23 7.68 -6.79
CA THR A 128 -9.17 9.14 -6.88
C THR A 128 -10.54 9.72 -6.64
N CYS A 129 -10.58 10.85 -5.92
CA CYS A 129 -11.81 11.59 -5.70
C CYS A 129 -11.83 12.78 -6.65
N ASP A 130 -12.87 12.87 -7.49
CA ASP A 130 -13.04 14.00 -8.39
C ASP A 130 -13.91 15.07 -7.74
N ALA A 131 -13.26 16.05 -7.12
CA ALA A 131 -13.93 17.15 -6.43
C ALA A 131 -14.68 18.11 -7.38
N ARG A 132 -14.48 17.98 -8.71
CA ARG A 132 -15.15 18.85 -9.69
C ARG A 132 -16.60 18.48 -9.92
N ARG A 133 -17.06 17.36 -9.41
CA ARG A 133 -18.43 16.88 -9.60
C ARG A 133 -19.39 17.24 -8.48
N GLY A 134 -19.12 18.31 -7.74
CA GLY A 134 -20.06 18.84 -6.75
C GLY A 134 -20.00 18.12 -5.40
N ASN A 135 -21.13 17.75 -4.86
CA ASN A 135 -21.31 17.35 -3.47
C ASN A 135 -20.78 15.96 -3.11
N GLY A 136 -20.03 15.32 -3.98
CA GLY A 136 -19.56 13.98 -3.73
C GLY A 136 -18.24 13.70 -4.37
N TYR A 137 -17.62 12.64 -3.89
CA TYR A 137 -16.40 12.11 -4.48
C TYR A 137 -16.76 10.97 -5.42
N VAL A 138 -16.18 10.98 -6.60
CA VAL A 138 -16.32 9.89 -7.56
C VAL A 138 -15.08 9.02 -7.47
N LEU A 139 -15.28 7.74 -7.14
CA LEU A 139 -14.18 6.79 -7.11
C LEU A 139 -13.80 6.44 -8.54
N ARG A 140 -12.50 6.53 -8.83
CA ARG A 140 -11.92 6.08 -10.10
C ARG A 140 -11.17 4.79 -9.88
N ARG A 141 -11.21 3.97 -10.86
CA ARG A 141 -10.38 2.78 -10.91
C ARG A 141 -9.04 3.08 -11.53
#